data_264052b70d84d604a24562bb59c3e87d
#
_entry.id   264052b70d84d604a24562bb59c3e87d
#
_cell.length_a   1.000
_cell.length_b   1.000
_cell.length_c   1.000
_cell.angle_alpha   90.00
_cell.angle_beta   90.00
_cell.angle_gamma   90.00
#
_symmetry.space_group_name_H-M   'P 1'
#
loop_
_entity.id
_entity.type
_entity.pdbx_description
1 polymer ?
#
loop_
_entity_poly.entity_id
_entity_poly.type
_entity_poly.pdbx_seq_one_letter_code
_entity_poly.pdbx_strand_id
1 'polypeptide(L)'
;MSIKVALEHRTTYEFAQPVGVGPHVVRLRPAPHTRTPIESYSLSVTPAAHFINWQQDPFGNWLARLVFPEKTDKLEVTVGLVADMVVINPFDFFVEEYAETFPFDYEPQLKADLAPYLRDVESATEADAWRQRLPALPEDGLRTVDFLASVNQAVNSDVAYSVRMEPGVQTPDETLRI
;
A
#
# COMPACT_ATOMS: atom_id res chain seq x y z
N MET A 1 -6.21 -25.84 -8.40
CA MET A 1 -7.00 -25.68 -7.15
C MET A 1 -6.66 -24.33 -6.58
N SER A 2 -7.64 -23.50 -6.31
CA SER A 2 -7.46 -22.22 -5.63
C SER A 2 -7.80 -22.37 -4.15
N ILE A 3 -7.23 -21.54 -3.30
CA ILE A 3 -7.52 -21.50 -1.87
C ILE A 3 -8.33 -20.23 -1.60
N LYS A 4 -9.52 -20.40 -1.03
CA LYS A 4 -10.32 -19.25 -0.59
C LYS A 4 -9.87 -18.84 0.81
N VAL A 5 -9.56 -17.56 0.95
CA VAL A 5 -9.14 -16.96 2.22
C VAL A 5 -10.18 -15.93 2.62
N ALA A 6 -10.73 -16.09 3.82
CA ALA A 6 -11.56 -15.07 4.46
C ALA A 6 -10.70 -14.25 5.42
N LEU A 7 -10.78 -12.93 5.31
CA LEU A 7 -10.10 -11.99 6.17
C LEU A 7 -11.15 -11.09 6.84
N GLU A 8 -11.01 -10.90 8.14
CA GLU A 8 -11.71 -9.86 8.89
C GLU A 8 -10.69 -8.91 9.51
N HIS A 9 -10.85 -7.62 9.23
CA HIS A 9 -10.10 -6.56 9.87
C HIS A 9 -11.03 -5.70 10.70
N ARG A 10 -10.77 -5.59 12.01
CA ARG A 10 -11.56 -4.80 12.94
C ARG A 10 -10.68 -3.79 13.66
N THR A 11 -11.12 -2.53 13.64
CA THR A 11 -10.52 -1.45 14.41
C THR A 11 -11.59 -0.87 15.33
N THR A 12 -11.32 -0.81 16.62
CA THR A 12 -12.24 -0.32 17.64
C THR A 12 -11.60 0.78 18.45
N TYR A 13 -12.34 1.88 18.62
CA TYR A 13 -12.02 2.97 19.55
C TYR A 13 -13.15 3.07 20.56
N GLU A 14 -12.81 3.00 21.83
CA GLU A 14 -13.74 3.18 22.95
C GLU A 14 -13.39 4.47 23.69
N PHE A 15 -14.39 5.29 23.97
CA PHE A 15 -14.22 6.57 24.62
C PHE A 15 -14.89 6.53 26.00
N ALA A 16 -14.23 7.12 27.01
CA ALA A 16 -14.76 7.17 28.38
C ALA A 16 -16.09 7.92 28.49
N GLN A 17 -16.43 8.76 27.52
CA GLN A 17 -17.69 9.49 27.40
C GLN A 17 -18.03 9.75 25.94
N PRO A 18 -19.30 9.97 25.57
CA PRO A 18 -19.68 10.26 24.20
C PRO A 18 -18.99 11.50 23.63
N VAL A 19 -18.24 11.32 22.54
CA VAL A 19 -17.49 12.36 21.83
C VAL A 19 -18.07 12.61 20.44
N GLY A 20 -17.88 13.81 19.92
CA GLY A 20 -18.13 14.10 18.51
C GLY A 20 -17.00 13.54 17.66
N VAL A 21 -17.32 12.63 16.76
CA VAL A 21 -16.33 12.03 15.85
C VAL A 21 -16.31 12.84 14.55
N GLY A 22 -15.15 13.37 14.20
CA GLY A 22 -14.94 14.08 12.93
C GLY A 22 -15.05 13.14 11.71
N PRO A 23 -15.05 13.68 10.48
CA PRO A 23 -15.05 12.85 9.29
C PRO A 23 -13.84 11.93 9.21
N HIS A 24 -14.09 10.65 8.92
CA HIS A 24 -13.05 9.64 8.74
C HIS A 24 -12.98 9.18 7.28
N VAL A 25 -11.79 8.77 6.85
CA VAL A 25 -11.58 8.17 5.53
C VAL A 25 -10.99 6.77 5.72
N VAL A 26 -11.75 5.76 5.26
CA VAL A 26 -11.34 4.36 5.30
C VAL A 26 -10.87 3.93 3.91
N ARG A 27 -9.65 3.38 3.82
CA ARG A 27 -8.99 2.87 2.61
C ARG A 27 -8.73 1.37 2.72
N LEU A 28 -9.78 0.60 2.95
CA LEU A 28 -9.67 -0.85 3.19
C LEU A 28 -10.44 -1.67 2.15
N ARG A 29 -10.74 -1.10 0.99
CA ARG A 29 -11.35 -1.83 -0.12
C ARG A 29 -10.31 -2.11 -1.19
N PRO A 30 -10.19 -3.37 -1.67
CA PRO A 30 -9.30 -3.72 -2.77
C PRO A 30 -9.58 -2.88 -4.01
N ALA A 31 -8.52 -2.53 -4.74
CA ALA A 31 -8.64 -1.80 -5.98
C ALA A 31 -9.36 -2.65 -7.05
N PRO A 32 -10.12 -2.03 -7.99
CA PRO A 32 -10.85 -2.77 -9.02
C PRO A 32 -9.96 -3.62 -9.93
N HIS A 33 -8.69 -3.23 -10.05
CA HIS A 33 -7.68 -3.89 -10.89
C HIS A 33 -6.81 -4.91 -10.14
N THR A 34 -7.22 -5.30 -8.92
CA THR A 34 -6.47 -6.34 -8.19
C THR A 34 -6.44 -7.66 -8.99
N ARG A 35 -5.27 -8.30 -9.06
CA ARG A 35 -5.09 -9.59 -9.75
C ARG A 35 -5.75 -10.75 -9.00
N THR A 36 -5.91 -10.62 -7.67
CA THR A 36 -6.59 -11.60 -6.84
C THR A 36 -8.09 -11.39 -6.92
N PRO A 37 -8.88 -12.36 -7.41
CA PRO A 37 -10.34 -12.25 -7.44
C PRO A 37 -10.91 -12.07 -6.04
N ILE A 38 -11.75 -11.05 -5.87
CA ILE A 38 -12.45 -10.77 -4.63
C ILE A 38 -13.89 -11.25 -4.78
N GLU A 39 -14.26 -12.30 -4.05
CA GLU A 39 -15.59 -12.89 -4.11
C GLU A 39 -16.60 -12.11 -3.30
N SER A 40 -16.19 -11.57 -2.17
CA SER A 40 -17.04 -10.71 -1.36
C SER A 40 -16.24 -9.63 -0.64
N TYR A 41 -16.89 -8.51 -0.40
CA TYR A 41 -16.40 -7.41 0.40
C TYR A 41 -17.54 -6.82 1.22
N SER A 42 -17.29 -6.54 2.49
CA SER A 42 -18.23 -5.84 3.37
C SER A 42 -17.51 -4.78 4.19
N LEU A 43 -18.20 -3.69 4.46
CA LEU A 43 -17.80 -2.65 5.40
C LEU A 43 -18.93 -2.41 6.38
N SER A 44 -18.67 -2.66 7.66
CA SER A 44 -19.60 -2.37 8.77
C SER A 44 -19.01 -1.29 9.66
N VAL A 45 -19.84 -0.35 10.08
CA VAL A 45 -19.41 0.79 10.89
C VAL A 45 -20.36 0.97 12.07
N THR A 46 -19.81 1.15 13.27
CA THR A 46 -20.52 1.57 14.47
C THR A 46 -20.03 2.97 14.85
N PRO A 47 -20.90 3.92 15.21
CA PRO A 47 -22.36 3.79 15.40
C PRO A 47 -23.12 3.62 14.08
N ALA A 48 -24.34 3.06 14.16
CA ALA A 48 -25.21 2.86 13.00
C ALA A 48 -25.69 4.19 12.38
N ALA A 49 -25.77 5.25 13.19
CA ALA A 49 -26.08 6.62 12.74
C ALA A 49 -24.84 7.24 12.09
N HIS A 50 -24.57 6.89 10.83
CA HIS A 50 -23.49 7.44 10.04
C HIS A 50 -23.90 7.55 8.57
N PHE A 51 -23.17 8.38 7.82
CA PHE A 51 -23.24 8.45 6.36
C PHE A 51 -21.96 7.91 5.76
N ILE A 52 -22.07 7.15 4.67
CA ILE A 52 -20.94 6.67 3.88
C ILE A 52 -21.03 7.29 2.49
N ASN A 53 -19.95 7.96 2.07
CA ASN A 53 -19.78 8.43 0.72
C ASN A 53 -18.54 7.75 0.10
N TRP A 54 -18.76 6.95 -0.94
CA TRP A 54 -17.70 6.29 -1.68
C TRP A 54 -17.12 7.22 -2.73
N GLN A 55 -15.80 7.28 -2.76
CA GLN A 55 -15.01 8.10 -3.67
C GLN A 55 -13.85 7.30 -4.24
N GLN A 56 -13.26 7.79 -5.30
CA GLN A 56 -11.94 7.34 -5.77
C GLN A 56 -10.98 8.51 -5.71
N ASP A 57 -9.73 8.23 -5.30
CA ASP A 57 -8.67 9.22 -5.40
C ASP A 57 -8.09 9.23 -6.83
N PRO A 58 -7.21 10.19 -7.16
CA PRO A 58 -6.58 10.24 -8.49
C PRO A 58 -5.75 9.01 -8.87
N PHE A 59 -5.42 8.16 -7.90
CA PHE A 59 -4.66 6.92 -8.09
C PHE A 59 -5.55 5.68 -8.22
N GLY A 60 -6.88 5.87 -8.27
CA GLY A 60 -7.84 4.78 -8.40
C GLY A 60 -8.15 4.02 -7.12
N ASN A 61 -7.69 4.48 -5.95
CA ASN A 61 -8.00 3.84 -4.69
C ASN A 61 -9.43 4.15 -4.23
N TRP A 62 -10.11 3.15 -3.68
CA TRP A 62 -11.41 3.35 -3.06
C TRP A 62 -11.30 4.00 -1.69
N LEU A 63 -12.10 5.04 -1.46
CA LEU A 63 -12.22 5.76 -0.21
C LEU A 63 -13.66 5.69 0.28
N ALA A 64 -13.88 5.22 1.50
CA ALA A 64 -15.14 5.39 2.20
C ALA A 64 -15.01 6.59 3.14
N ARG A 65 -15.66 7.71 2.79
CA ARG A 65 -15.75 8.88 3.66
C ARG A 65 -16.94 8.71 4.59
N LEU A 66 -16.64 8.60 5.88
CA LEU A 66 -17.62 8.44 6.95
C LEU A 66 -17.87 9.78 7.63
N VAL A 67 -19.14 10.07 7.93
CA VAL A 67 -19.57 11.26 8.67
C VAL A 67 -20.55 10.82 9.76
N PHE A 68 -20.30 11.28 10.99
CA PHE A 68 -21.07 10.91 12.17
C PHE A 68 -21.83 12.13 12.67
N PRO A 69 -23.19 12.16 12.55
CA PRO A 69 -23.98 13.31 12.98
C PRO A 69 -24.15 13.41 14.49
N GLU A 70 -23.99 12.31 15.21
CA GLU A 70 -24.23 12.20 16.64
C GLU A 70 -22.95 11.86 17.40
N LYS A 71 -22.95 12.20 18.72
CA LYS A 71 -21.87 11.79 19.62
C LYS A 71 -21.96 10.29 19.88
N THR A 72 -20.80 9.64 20.02
CA THR A 72 -20.70 8.21 20.32
C THR A 72 -19.62 7.93 21.34
N ASP A 73 -19.78 6.90 22.13
CA ASP A 73 -18.77 6.35 23.04
C ASP A 73 -17.96 5.23 22.37
N LYS A 74 -18.35 4.79 21.15
CA LYS A 74 -17.66 3.76 20.41
C LYS A 74 -17.63 4.07 18.93
N LEU A 75 -16.44 3.97 18.33
CA LEU A 75 -16.24 3.90 16.88
C LEU A 75 -15.63 2.53 16.54
N GLU A 76 -16.33 1.74 15.74
CA GLU A 76 -15.80 0.47 15.25
C GLU A 76 -15.95 0.41 13.72
N VAL A 77 -14.89 0.01 13.06
CA VAL A 77 -14.87 -0.26 11.61
C VAL A 77 -14.45 -1.70 11.41
N THR A 78 -15.33 -2.50 10.80
CA THR A 78 -15.04 -3.90 10.46
C THR A 78 -15.13 -4.08 8.96
N VAL A 79 -14.09 -4.62 8.38
CA VAL A 79 -14.02 -5.02 6.97
C VAL A 79 -13.94 -6.52 6.87
N GLY A 80 -14.88 -7.12 6.11
CA GLY A 80 -14.84 -8.53 5.73
C GLY A 80 -14.47 -8.67 4.26
N LEU A 81 -13.62 -9.61 3.94
CA LEU A 81 -13.13 -9.89 2.59
C LEU A 81 -13.03 -11.40 2.39
N VAL A 82 -13.51 -11.90 1.24
CA VAL A 82 -13.20 -13.25 0.76
C VAL A 82 -12.46 -13.13 -0.56
N ALA A 83 -11.25 -13.66 -0.59
CA ALA A 83 -10.38 -13.67 -1.75
C ALA A 83 -10.13 -15.10 -2.24
N ASP A 84 -10.10 -15.27 -3.55
CA ASP A 84 -9.69 -16.52 -4.18
C ASP A 84 -8.20 -16.43 -4.53
N MET A 85 -7.36 -17.12 -3.72
CA MET A 85 -5.91 -17.13 -3.88
C MET A 85 -5.51 -18.03 -5.05
N VAL A 86 -5.68 -17.49 -6.25
CA VAL A 86 -5.22 -18.15 -7.47
C VAL A 86 -3.69 -18.11 -7.51
N VAL A 87 -3.07 -19.23 -7.83
CA VAL A 87 -1.62 -19.27 -8.06
C VAL A 87 -1.32 -18.47 -9.32
N ILE A 88 -0.65 -17.33 -9.14
CA ILE A 88 -0.19 -16.48 -10.22
C ILE A 88 1.29 -16.70 -10.40
N ASN A 89 1.72 -16.98 -11.63
CA ASN A 89 3.14 -16.97 -11.95
C ASN A 89 3.67 -15.53 -11.81
N PRO A 90 4.60 -15.25 -10.88
CA PRO A 90 5.13 -13.91 -10.70
C PRO A 90 5.89 -13.39 -11.93
N PHE A 91 6.29 -14.28 -12.84
CA PHE A 91 6.99 -13.95 -14.08
C PHE A 91 6.06 -13.86 -15.30
N ASP A 92 4.73 -13.94 -15.11
CA ASP A 92 3.75 -13.77 -16.16
C ASP A 92 3.48 -12.28 -16.42
N PHE A 93 4.48 -11.61 -16.99
CA PHE A 93 4.43 -10.23 -17.45
C PHE A 93 5.40 -10.03 -18.63
N PHE A 94 5.15 -9.00 -19.41
CA PHE A 94 6.07 -8.52 -20.43
C PHE A 94 6.69 -7.20 -19.96
N VAL A 95 7.98 -7.03 -20.25
CA VAL A 95 8.67 -5.77 -20.05
C VAL A 95 8.74 -5.08 -21.41
N GLU A 96 8.38 -3.82 -21.47
CA GLU A 96 8.53 -3.01 -22.69
C GLU A 96 10.00 -2.96 -23.10
N GLU A 97 10.26 -3.00 -24.39
CA GLU A 97 11.62 -3.08 -24.97
C GLU A 97 12.55 -2.01 -24.40
N TYR A 98 12.07 -0.76 -24.25
CA TYR A 98 12.87 0.33 -23.70
C TYR A 98 13.22 0.16 -22.21
N ALA A 99 12.50 -0.70 -21.48
CA ALA A 99 12.64 -0.95 -20.05
C ALA A 99 13.26 -2.32 -19.72
N GLU A 100 13.71 -3.10 -20.72
CA GLU A 100 14.31 -4.41 -20.48
C GLU A 100 15.63 -4.32 -19.70
N THR A 101 16.39 -3.22 -19.91
CA THR A 101 17.65 -2.96 -19.22
C THR A 101 17.54 -1.73 -18.33
N PHE A 102 17.95 -1.86 -17.08
CA PHE A 102 18.04 -0.77 -16.11
C PHE A 102 19.48 -0.21 -16.10
N PRO A 103 19.71 1.12 -16.06
CA PRO A 103 18.69 2.18 -16.00
C PRO A 103 18.03 2.48 -17.36
N PHE A 104 16.78 2.94 -17.31
CA PHE A 104 16.02 3.38 -18.46
C PHE A 104 15.25 4.67 -18.18
N ASP A 105 14.80 5.34 -19.22
CA ASP A 105 13.93 6.51 -19.12
C ASP A 105 12.53 6.18 -19.59
N TYR A 106 11.53 6.72 -18.88
CA TYR A 106 10.14 6.65 -19.32
C TYR A 106 9.87 7.59 -20.49
N GLU A 107 8.95 7.19 -21.37
CA GLU A 107 8.36 8.10 -22.35
C GLU A 107 7.86 9.39 -21.71
N PRO A 108 7.97 10.57 -22.38
CA PRO A 108 7.64 11.85 -21.75
C PRO A 108 6.24 11.93 -21.15
N GLN A 109 5.22 11.38 -21.83
CA GLN A 109 3.86 11.38 -21.31
C GLN A 109 3.73 10.49 -20.09
N LEU A 110 4.25 9.26 -20.15
CA LEU A 110 4.23 8.33 -19.03
C LEU A 110 5.02 8.87 -17.83
N LYS A 111 6.17 9.53 -18.07
CA LYS A 111 6.96 10.16 -17.01
C LYS A 111 6.17 11.29 -16.32
N ALA A 112 5.39 12.07 -17.07
CA ALA A 112 4.51 13.09 -16.49
C ALA A 112 3.39 12.47 -15.65
N ASP A 113 2.77 11.38 -16.11
CA ASP A 113 1.72 10.68 -15.38
C ASP A 113 2.25 9.99 -14.11
N LEU A 114 3.49 9.52 -14.14
CA LEU A 114 4.18 8.89 -13.01
C LEU A 114 4.85 9.90 -12.06
N ALA A 115 4.82 11.21 -12.34
CA ALA A 115 5.52 12.21 -11.54
C ALA A 115 5.26 12.12 -10.01
N PRO A 116 4.02 11.81 -9.53
CA PRO A 116 3.79 11.62 -8.10
C PRO A 116 4.57 10.46 -7.47
N TYR A 117 4.88 9.42 -8.25
CA TYR A 117 5.62 8.23 -7.81
C TYR A 117 7.14 8.38 -7.95
N LEU A 118 7.58 9.28 -8.83
CA LEU A 118 9.00 9.53 -9.08
C LEU A 118 9.58 10.64 -8.19
N ARG A 119 8.73 11.29 -7.41
CA ARG A 119 9.14 12.37 -6.52
C ARG A 119 9.69 11.82 -5.22
N ASP A 120 10.90 12.24 -4.84
CA ASP A 120 11.42 12.01 -3.49
C ASP A 120 10.51 12.71 -2.46
N VAL A 121 10.01 11.96 -1.49
CA VAL A 121 9.10 12.49 -0.46
C VAL A 121 9.88 13.16 0.65
N GLU A 122 11.01 12.56 1.03
CA GLU A 122 11.90 13.06 2.09
C GLU A 122 13.35 12.80 1.71
N SER A 123 14.25 13.68 2.16
CA SER A 123 15.68 13.38 2.13
C SER A 123 15.98 12.40 3.27
N ALA A 124 16.54 11.25 2.95
CA ALA A 124 16.82 10.19 3.90
C ALA A 124 18.30 9.79 3.80
N THR A 125 19.11 10.26 4.73
CA THR A 125 20.57 10.07 4.71
C THR A 125 20.97 8.59 4.81
N GLU A 126 20.29 7.83 5.68
CA GLU A 126 20.55 6.40 5.86
C GLU A 126 20.09 5.60 4.63
N ALA A 127 18.94 5.95 4.07
CA ALA A 127 18.44 5.31 2.85
C ALA A 127 19.33 5.61 1.64
N ASP A 128 19.89 6.81 1.55
CA ASP A 128 20.88 7.16 0.51
C ASP A 128 22.17 6.37 0.68
N ALA A 129 22.68 6.25 1.90
CA ALA A 129 23.85 5.43 2.21
C ALA A 129 23.57 3.94 1.95
N TRP A 130 22.35 3.46 2.24
CA TRP A 130 21.94 2.11 1.92
C TRP A 130 21.89 1.85 0.42
N ARG A 131 21.31 2.78 -0.36
CA ARG A 131 21.29 2.69 -1.84
C ARG A 131 22.70 2.58 -2.43
N GLN A 132 23.69 3.27 -1.87
CA GLN A 132 25.09 3.20 -2.30
C GLN A 132 25.76 1.83 -2.03
N ARG A 133 25.20 1.02 -1.13
CA ARG A 133 25.68 -0.35 -0.85
C ARG A 133 25.12 -1.39 -1.83
N LEU A 134 24.09 -1.03 -2.61
CA LEU A 134 23.61 -1.92 -3.66
C LEU A 134 24.72 -2.20 -4.69
N PRO A 135 24.71 -3.38 -5.32
CA PRO A 135 25.71 -3.71 -6.33
C PRO A 135 25.80 -2.63 -7.40
N ALA A 136 27.02 -2.24 -7.76
CA ALA A 136 27.24 -1.30 -8.86
C ALA A 136 26.66 -1.87 -10.15
N LEU A 137 25.98 -1.01 -10.92
CA LEU A 137 25.47 -1.40 -12.22
C LEU A 137 26.64 -1.58 -13.21
N PRO A 138 26.63 -2.65 -14.03
CA PRO A 138 27.56 -2.78 -15.16
C PRO A 138 27.41 -1.59 -16.13
N GLU A 139 28.44 -1.32 -16.93
CA GLU A 139 28.39 -0.24 -17.94
C GLU A 139 27.23 -0.45 -18.94
N ASP A 140 26.95 -1.69 -19.30
CA ASP A 140 25.84 -2.06 -20.20
C ASP A 140 24.49 -2.16 -19.50
N GLY A 141 24.42 -1.80 -18.20
CA GLY A 141 23.20 -1.95 -17.38
C GLY A 141 22.96 -3.38 -16.90
N LEU A 142 21.81 -3.60 -16.28
CA LEU A 142 21.37 -4.89 -15.78
C LEU A 142 19.94 -5.13 -16.25
N ARG A 143 19.56 -6.38 -16.52
CA ARG A 143 18.15 -6.67 -16.82
C ARG A 143 17.28 -6.14 -15.70
N THR A 144 16.23 -5.39 -16.04
CA THR A 144 15.36 -4.72 -15.07
C THR A 144 14.78 -5.71 -14.04
N VAL A 145 14.41 -6.91 -14.47
CA VAL A 145 13.91 -7.96 -13.56
C VAL A 145 14.96 -8.39 -12.55
N ASP A 146 16.21 -8.56 -13.00
CA ASP A 146 17.31 -8.99 -12.14
C ASP A 146 17.70 -7.87 -11.16
N PHE A 147 17.67 -6.61 -11.61
CA PHE A 147 17.84 -5.44 -10.75
C PHE A 147 16.78 -5.39 -9.65
N LEU A 148 15.50 -5.50 -10.01
CA LEU A 148 14.39 -5.48 -9.04
C LEU A 148 14.47 -6.65 -8.05
N ALA A 149 14.85 -7.84 -8.52
CA ALA A 149 15.07 -8.99 -7.66
C ALA A 149 16.21 -8.75 -6.66
N SER A 150 17.30 -8.15 -7.10
CA SER A 150 18.45 -7.80 -6.25
C SER A 150 18.08 -6.76 -5.18
N VAL A 151 17.35 -5.72 -5.57
CA VAL A 151 16.85 -4.70 -4.62
C VAL A 151 15.92 -5.33 -3.58
N ASN A 152 14.98 -6.18 -4.02
CA ASN A 152 14.06 -6.86 -3.13
C ASN A 152 14.78 -7.79 -2.14
N GLN A 153 15.82 -8.50 -2.59
CA GLN A 153 16.66 -9.33 -1.71
C GLN A 153 17.42 -8.48 -0.70
N ALA A 154 17.99 -7.35 -1.11
CA ALA A 154 18.70 -6.44 -0.21
C ALA A 154 17.76 -5.87 0.86
N VAL A 155 16.55 -5.42 0.48
CA VAL A 155 15.55 -4.97 1.45
C VAL A 155 15.18 -6.08 2.43
N ASN A 156 14.92 -7.31 1.94
CA ASN A 156 14.56 -8.43 2.80
C ASN A 156 15.70 -8.86 3.75
N SER A 157 16.96 -8.62 3.36
CA SER A 157 18.13 -8.91 4.19
C SER A 157 18.37 -7.88 5.28
N ASP A 158 18.10 -6.61 4.97
CA ASP A 158 18.51 -5.48 5.81
C ASP A 158 17.36 -4.89 6.64
N VAL A 159 16.10 -5.25 6.32
CA VAL A 159 14.91 -4.73 7.01
C VAL A 159 14.10 -5.87 7.61
N ALA A 160 13.93 -5.84 8.93
CA ALA A 160 13.09 -6.80 9.64
C ALA A 160 11.64 -6.28 9.78
N TYR A 161 10.67 -7.20 9.67
CA TYR A 161 9.28 -6.84 9.97
C TYR A 161 9.08 -6.70 11.48
N SER A 162 8.52 -5.58 11.90
CA SER A 162 8.10 -5.35 13.29
C SER A 162 6.66 -4.86 13.36
N VAL A 163 5.94 -5.28 14.41
CA VAL A 163 4.62 -4.73 14.71
C VAL A 163 4.79 -3.42 15.47
N ARG A 164 4.28 -2.33 14.89
CA ARG A 164 4.33 -1.01 15.49
C ARG A 164 2.93 -0.55 15.90
N MET A 165 2.76 -0.19 17.15
CA MET A 165 1.50 0.30 17.71
C MET A 165 1.44 1.84 17.80
N GLU A 166 2.51 2.52 17.46
CA GLU A 166 2.62 3.96 17.51
C GLU A 166 1.93 4.62 16.31
N PRO A 167 1.23 5.73 16.48
CA PRO A 167 0.62 6.45 15.37
C PRO A 167 1.66 7.10 14.45
N GLY A 168 1.30 7.28 13.18
CA GLY A 168 2.13 7.93 12.18
C GLY A 168 2.79 6.96 11.20
N VAL A 169 3.60 7.49 10.31
CA VAL A 169 4.38 6.76 9.32
C VAL A 169 5.84 6.79 9.73
N GLN A 170 6.49 5.64 9.70
CA GLN A 170 7.92 5.51 9.97
C GLN A 170 8.71 6.04 8.79
N THR A 171 9.74 6.84 9.06
CA THR A 171 10.64 7.33 8.00
C THR A 171 11.55 6.21 7.48
N PRO A 172 12.10 6.33 6.26
CA PRO A 172 13.08 5.37 5.75
C PRO A 172 14.29 5.20 6.67
N ASP A 173 14.79 6.30 7.23
CA ASP A 173 15.95 6.27 8.14
C ASP A 173 15.64 5.54 9.46
N GLU A 174 14.45 5.73 10.01
CA GLU A 174 13.98 4.98 11.20
C GLU A 174 13.86 3.49 10.89
N THR A 175 13.35 3.14 9.70
CA THR A 175 13.20 1.75 9.28
C THR A 175 14.54 1.02 9.16
N LEU A 176 15.57 1.70 8.68
CA LEU A 176 16.91 1.12 8.53
C LEU A 176 17.71 0.99 9.84
N ARG A 177 17.25 1.63 10.93
CA ARG A 177 17.89 1.57 12.25
C ARG A 177 17.36 0.48 13.17
N ILE A 178 16.26 -0.15 12.81
CA ILE A 178 15.60 -1.19 13.59
C ILE A 178 16.07 -2.57 13.12
#